data_579206dbdc4dc818af865ac0598e92cb
#
_entry.id   579206dbdc4dc818af865ac0598e92cb
#
_cell.length_a   1.000
_cell.length_b   1.000
_cell.length_c   1.000
_cell.angle_alpha   90.00
_cell.angle_beta   90.00
_cell.angle_gamma   90.00
#
_symmetry.space_group_name_H-M   'P 1'
#
loop_
_entity.id
_entity.type
_entity.pdbx_description
1 polymer ?
#
loop_
_entity_poly.entity_id
_entity_poly.type
_entity_poly.pdbx_seq_one_letter_code
_entity_poly.pdbx_strand_id
1 'polypeptide(L)'
;MRIPNINNGEIDSSDLKYVPLDDKEYNQLSLQEGDILVIRSNGSLSIVGQCAIVRKKCENWVYAGYLIRIRCTHELLPEYLNYIFQSYQVRKQIVEKSHSMSGVNNFSADKIKQLEIAWYPVEVQKQIVDRLNSIFGKLNEIEKQYNTLSEKLDKLPQTLLCKAFKGELNR
;
A
#
# COMPACT_ATOMS: atom_id res chain seq x y z
N MET A 1 13.91 2.07 -2.12
CA MET A 1 12.59 1.37 -2.11
C MET A 1 12.61 0.17 -3.02
N ARG A 2 12.02 -0.93 -2.59
CA ARG A 2 11.94 -2.22 -3.31
C ARG A 2 10.52 -2.77 -3.23
N ILE A 3 10.23 -3.85 -3.96
CA ILE A 3 8.90 -4.51 -3.96
C ILE A 3 8.37 -4.81 -2.55
N PRO A 4 9.17 -5.39 -1.61
CA PRO A 4 8.66 -5.67 -0.25
C PRO A 4 8.23 -4.43 0.55
N ASN A 5 8.67 -3.24 0.13
CA ASN A 5 8.27 -1.99 0.78
C ASN A 5 6.90 -1.46 0.31
N ILE A 6 6.29 -2.06 -0.71
CA ILE A 6 4.97 -1.67 -1.21
C ILE A 6 3.91 -2.55 -0.56
N ASN A 7 3.06 -1.98 0.25
CA ASN A 7 2.06 -2.73 1.01
C ASN A 7 0.74 -1.96 1.11
N ASN A 8 -0.30 -2.46 0.45
CA ASN A 8 -1.68 -1.97 0.55
C ASN A 8 -1.83 -0.45 0.48
N GLY A 9 -1.17 0.18 -0.49
CA GLY A 9 -1.24 1.63 -0.70
C GLY A 9 -0.28 2.46 0.13
N GLU A 10 0.46 1.86 1.06
CA GLU A 10 1.42 2.53 1.95
C GLU A 10 2.83 1.95 1.81
N ILE A 11 3.83 2.74 2.20
CA ILE A 11 5.24 2.31 2.20
C ILE A 11 5.59 1.72 3.56
N ASP A 12 5.96 0.43 3.56
CA ASP A 12 6.60 -0.22 4.70
C ASP A 12 8.11 0.07 4.70
N SER A 13 8.57 0.76 5.72
CA SER A 13 9.97 1.15 5.90
C SER A 13 10.75 0.24 6.87
N SER A 14 10.21 -0.90 7.26
CA SER A 14 10.83 -1.82 8.22
C SER A 14 12.11 -2.48 7.69
N ASP A 15 12.18 -2.75 6.37
CA ASP A 15 13.37 -3.33 5.72
C ASP A 15 13.84 -2.46 4.55
N LEU A 16 14.71 -1.51 4.84
CA LEU A 16 15.33 -0.65 3.84
C LEU A 16 16.71 -1.17 3.43
N LYS A 17 17.06 -0.99 2.15
CA LYS A 17 18.41 -1.21 1.65
C LYS A 17 19.02 0.10 1.21
N TYR A 18 20.29 0.27 1.50
CA TYR A 18 21.09 1.43 1.14
C TYR A 18 22.01 1.06 -0.01
N VAL A 19 22.14 1.94 -0.97
CA VAL A 19 23.01 1.79 -2.14
C VAL A 19 23.76 3.08 -2.40
N PRO A 20 25.03 3.04 -2.80
CA PRO A 20 25.72 4.22 -3.29
C PRO A 20 25.14 4.60 -4.66
N LEU A 21 24.91 5.89 -4.87
CA LEU A 21 24.42 6.46 -6.14
C LEU A 21 25.26 7.70 -6.46
N ASP A 22 25.45 7.96 -7.73
CA ASP A 22 25.95 9.26 -8.17
C ASP A 22 24.85 10.33 -8.14
N ASP A 23 25.22 11.60 -8.24
CA ASP A 23 24.29 12.72 -8.19
C ASP A 23 23.24 12.67 -9.31
N LYS A 24 23.61 12.15 -10.48
CA LYS A 24 22.73 12.05 -11.64
C LYS A 24 21.66 10.96 -11.40
N GLU A 25 22.08 9.81 -10.94
CA GLU A 25 21.19 8.71 -10.59
C GLU A 25 20.26 9.11 -9.44
N TYR A 26 20.80 9.75 -8.40
CA TYR A 26 20.02 10.24 -7.28
C TYR A 26 18.93 11.22 -7.74
N ASN A 27 19.26 12.22 -8.56
CA ASN A 27 18.31 13.21 -9.07
C ASN A 27 17.20 12.58 -9.92
N GLN A 28 17.52 11.50 -10.66
CA GLN A 28 16.52 10.78 -11.46
C GLN A 28 15.57 9.92 -10.62
N LEU A 29 16.08 9.32 -9.55
CA LEU A 29 15.36 8.31 -8.76
C LEU A 29 14.80 8.86 -7.45
N SER A 30 15.11 10.12 -7.07
CA SER A 30 14.63 10.72 -5.83
C SER A 30 13.12 10.88 -5.83
N LEU A 31 12.53 10.52 -4.69
CA LEU A 31 11.09 10.58 -4.44
C LEU A 31 10.70 11.92 -3.81
N GLN A 32 9.52 12.37 -4.16
CA GLN A 32 8.86 13.53 -3.54
C GLN A 32 7.57 13.08 -2.87
N GLU A 33 7.12 13.83 -1.88
CA GLU A 33 5.81 13.61 -1.29
C GLU A 33 4.72 13.64 -2.36
N GLY A 34 3.79 12.69 -2.31
CA GLY A 34 2.73 12.53 -3.31
C GLY A 34 3.10 11.70 -4.53
N ASP A 35 4.37 11.29 -4.72
CA ASP A 35 4.69 10.30 -5.74
C ASP A 35 3.98 8.96 -5.43
N ILE A 36 3.55 8.26 -6.47
CA ILE A 36 3.01 6.90 -6.36
C ILE A 36 4.04 5.92 -6.94
N LEU A 37 4.44 4.95 -6.16
CA LEU A 37 5.27 3.84 -6.62
C LEU A 37 4.40 2.65 -6.99
N VAL A 38 4.59 2.10 -8.19
CA VAL A 38 3.85 0.96 -8.73
C VAL A 38 4.81 -0.19 -9.02
N ILE A 39 4.49 -1.40 -8.62
CA ILE A 39 5.28 -2.59 -8.92
C ILE A 39 5.15 -2.93 -10.40
N ARG A 40 6.29 -2.83 -11.10
CA ARG A 40 6.39 -3.05 -12.55
C ARG A 40 6.35 -4.54 -12.93
N SER A 41 7.08 -5.39 -12.20
CA SER A 41 7.26 -6.79 -12.58
C SER A 41 7.36 -7.70 -11.38
N ASN A 42 6.69 -8.86 -11.45
CA ASN A 42 6.75 -9.91 -10.46
C ASN A 42 6.27 -11.24 -11.06
N GLY A 43 6.67 -12.38 -10.49
CA GLY A 43 6.12 -13.68 -10.84
C GLY A 43 4.64 -13.85 -10.49
N SER A 44 4.15 -13.13 -9.48
CA SER A 44 2.75 -13.17 -9.06
C SER A 44 1.93 -12.02 -9.64
N LEU A 45 0.82 -12.33 -10.31
CA LEU A 45 -0.15 -11.35 -10.80
C LEU A 45 -0.82 -10.55 -9.68
N SER A 46 -0.94 -11.12 -8.47
CA SER A 46 -1.51 -10.41 -7.32
C SER A 46 -0.62 -9.25 -6.84
N ILE A 47 0.69 -9.32 -7.10
CA ILE A 47 1.68 -8.33 -6.66
C ILE A 47 1.90 -7.26 -7.73
N VAL A 48 1.95 -7.65 -9.01
CA VAL A 48 2.15 -6.69 -10.12
C VAL A 48 1.08 -5.61 -10.10
N GLY A 49 1.51 -4.35 -10.27
CA GLY A 49 0.65 -3.18 -10.24
C GLY A 49 0.12 -2.81 -8.86
N GLN A 50 0.54 -3.49 -7.77
CA GLN A 50 0.35 -2.91 -6.44
C GLN A 50 1.11 -1.59 -6.34
N CYS A 51 0.55 -0.66 -5.59
CA CYS A 51 1.13 0.67 -5.46
C CYS A 51 1.20 1.10 -4.00
N ALA A 52 1.98 2.17 -3.76
CA ALA A 52 2.01 2.88 -2.49
C ALA A 52 2.29 4.35 -2.72
N ILE A 53 1.71 5.20 -1.88
CA ILE A 53 1.93 6.64 -1.88
C ILE A 53 3.17 7.01 -1.06
N VAL A 54 3.98 7.91 -1.61
CA VAL A 54 5.14 8.47 -0.92
C VAL A 54 4.68 9.55 0.04
N ARG A 55 4.85 9.33 1.33
CA ARG A 55 4.58 10.32 2.37
C ARG A 55 5.84 11.13 2.68
N LYS A 56 5.69 12.27 3.33
CA LYS A 56 6.78 13.20 3.71
C LYS A 56 8.00 12.50 4.32
N LYS A 57 7.79 11.51 5.18
CA LYS A 57 8.89 10.73 5.81
C LYS A 57 9.77 9.95 4.83
N CYS A 58 9.29 9.71 3.60
CA CYS A 58 9.99 8.96 2.55
C CYS A 58 10.50 9.88 1.43
N GLU A 59 10.38 11.19 1.59
CA GLU A 59 10.91 12.17 0.65
C GLU A 59 12.43 12.05 0.55
N ASN A 60 12.97 12.27 -0.63
CA ASN A 60 14.40 12.13 -0.96
C ASN A 60 14.94 10.69 -0.90
N TRP A 61 14.09 9.69 -0.69
CA TRP A 61 14.49 8.30 -0.87
C TRP A 61 14.49 7.93 -2.36
N VAL A 62 15.11 6.81 -2.69
CA VAL A 62 15.20 6.32 -4.07
C VAL A 62 14.52 4.97 -4.23
N TYR A 63 14.18 4.61 -5.46
CA TYR A 63 13.48 3.36 -5.76
C TYR A 63 14.23 2.52 -6.81
N ALA A 64 14.04 1.22 -6.74
CA ALA A 64 14.66 0.25 -7.63
C ALA A 64 13.90 0.13 -8.97
N GLY A 65 14.59 -0.32 -10.01
CA GLY A 65 14.09 -0.38 -11.39
C GLY A 65 12.88 -1.31 -11.64
N TYR A 66 12.46 -2.13 -10.66
CA TYR A 66 11.19 -2.89 -10.73
C TYR A 66 9.99 -2.11 -10.23
N LEU A 67 10.17 -0.87 -9.85
CA LEU A 67 9.11 0.06 -9.52
C LEU A 67 9.01 1.13 -10.60
N ILE A 68 7.83 1.66 -10.80
CA ILE A 68 7.56 2.82 -11.65
C ILE A 68 7.06 3.93 -10.74
N ARG A 69 7.64 5.12 -10.86
CA ARG A 69 7.17 6.32 -10.20
C ARG A 69 6.14 7.02 -11.08
N ILE A 70 4.96 7.30 -10.51
CA ILE A 70 3.97 8.18 -11.09
C ILE A 70 3.96 9.47 -10.28
N ARG A 71 4.12 10.60 -10.94
CA ARG A 71 3.98 11.93 -10.35
C ARG A 71 2.72 12.57 -10.87
N CYS A 72 1.77 12.84 -9.98
CA CYS A 72 0.49 13.41 -10.34
C CYS A 72 0.64 14.89 -10.73
N THR A 73 -0.23 15.35 -11.63
CA THR A 73 -0.43 16.77 -11.93
C THR A 73 -1.43 17.37 -10.93
N HIS A 74 -1.61 18.70 -10.98
CA HIS A 74 -2.57 19.40 -10.12
C HIS A 74 -4.05 18.96 -10.31
N GLU A 75 -4.37 18.25 -11.39
CA GLU A 75 -5.73 17.77 -11.68
C GLU A 75 -6.03 16.39 -11.07
N LEU A 76 -5.04 15.71 -10.53
CA LEU A 76 -5.18 14.36 -10.00
C LEU A 76 -4.51 14.25 -8.63
N LEU A 77 -5.32 14.04 -7.60
CA LEU A 77 -4.82 13.87 -6.24
C LEU A 77 -4.09 12.52 -6.10
N PRO A 78 -2.88 12.50 -5.52
CA PRO A 78 -2.14 11.26 -5.30
C PRO A 78 -2.91 10.22 -4.48
N GLU A 79 -3.59 10.65 -3.42
CA GLU A 79 -4.41 9.78 -2.57
C GLU A 79 -5.56 9.15 -3.36
N TYR A 80 -6.20 9.93 -4.24
CA TYR A 80 -7.26 9.45 -5.11
C TYR A 80 -6.73 8.38 -6.07
N LEU A 81 -5.60 8.65 -6.74
CA LEU A 81 -4.95 7.70 -7.62
C LEU A 81 -4.54 6.42 -6.88
N ASN A 82 -4.01 6.54 -5.67
CA ASN A 82 -3.64 5.42 -4.83
C ASN A 82 -4.85 4.50 -4.53
N TYR A 83 -6.02 5.07 -4.23
CA TYR A 83 -7.25 4.29 -4.04
C TYR A 83 -7.76 3.67 -5.35
N ILE A 84 -7.67 4.39 -6.46
CA ILE A 84 -8.07 3.89 -7.78
C ILE A 84 -7.26 2.62 -8.14
N PHE A 85 -5.96 2.61 -7.94
CA PHE A 85 -5.12 1.44 -8.21
C PHE A 85 -5.50 0.21 -7.37
N GLN A 86 -6.07 0.43 -6.19
CA GLN A 86 -6.54 -0.63 -5.29
C GLN A 86 -7.97 -1.09 -5.61
N SER A 87 -8.73 -0.33 -6.42
CA SER A 87 -10.11 -0.67 -6.77
C SER A 87 -10.18 -1.95 -7.62
N TYR A 88 -11.23 -2.73 -7.43
CA TYR A 88 -11.47 -3.97 -8.18
C TYR A 88 -11.40 -3.76 -9.71
N GLN A 89 -12.01 -2.69 -10.21
CA GLN A 89 -12.07 -2.42 -11.65
C GLN A 89 -10.69 -2.20 -12.26
N VAL A 90 -9.84 -1.40 -11.59
CA VAL A 90 -8.49 -1.12 -12.08
C VAL A 90 -7.55 -2.31 -11.84
N ARG A 91 -7.69 -3.02 -10.70
CA ARG A 91 -6.95 -4.28 -10.46
C ARG A 91 -7.23 -5.32 -11.55
N LYS A 92 -8.46 -5.46 -11.99
CA LYS A 92 -8.83 -6.36 -13.11
C LYS A 92 -8.10 -5.96 -14.40
N GLN A 93 -8.11 -4.70 -14.79
CA GLN A 93 -7.38 -4.20 -15.96
C GLN A 93 -5.87 -4.45 -15.86
N ILE A 94 -5.28 -4.22 -14.65
CA ILE A 94 -3.86 -4.46 -14.40
C ILE A 94 -3.52 -5.93 -14.63
N VAL A 95 -4.29 -6.85 -14.08
CA VAL A 95 -4.08 -8.29 -14.24
C VAL A 95 -4.15 -8.70 -15.71
N GLU A 96 -5.19 -8.27 -16.42
CA GLU A 96 -5.39 -8.57 -17.86
C GLU A 96 -4.23 -8.03 -18.71
N LYS A 97 -3.78 -6.80 -18.45
CA LYS A 97 -2.68 -6.16 -19.20
C LYS A 97 -1.30 -6.70 -18.80
N SER A 98 -1.14 -7.29 -17.61
CA SER A 98 0.17 -7.72 -17.09
C SER A 98 0.53 -9.15 -17.43
N HIS A 99 -0.46 -9.99 -17.73
CA HIS A 99 -0.24 -11.42 -17.95
C HIS A 99 0.83 -11.71 -19.01
N SER A 100 1.73 -12.65 -18.72
CA SER A 100 2.79 -13.10 -19.62
C SER A 100 2.90 -14.62 -19.59
N MET A 101 3.07 -15.22 -20.76
CA MET A 101 3.31 -16.66 -20.90
C MET A 101 4.71 -17.06 -20.44
N SER A 102 5.65 -16.12 -20.25
CA SER A 102 7.05 -16.39 -19.87
C SER A 102 7.27 -16.52 -18.35
N GLY A 103 6.22 -16.51 -17.54
CA GLY A 103 6.31 -16.66 -16.09
C GLY A 103 6.64 -15.37 -15.30
N VAL A 104 7.05 -14.30 -15.98
CA VAL A 104 7.26 -12.99 -15.36
C VAL A 104 6.22 -12.02 -15.90
N ASN A 105 5.29 -11.61 -15.04
CA ASN A 105 4.28 -10.64 -15.38
C ASN A 105 4.87 -9.22 -15.37
N ASN A 106 4.52 -8.42 -16.37
CA ASN A 106 5.08 -7.08 -16.54
C ASN A 106 3.98 -6.04 -16.82
N PHE A 107 3.97 -5.00 -16.01
CA PHE A 107 3.09 -3.85 -16.12
C PHE A 107 3.92 -2.59 -16.38
N SER A 108 4.18 -2.31 -17.66
CA SER A 108 5.03 -1.19 -18.09
C SER A 108 4.32 0.16 -17.95
N ALA A 109 5.09 1.25 -18.06
CA ALA A 109 4.55 2.61 -18.05
C ALA A 109 3.50 2.82 -19.17
N ASP A 110 3.68 2.19 -20.35
CA ASP A 110 2.72 2.30 -21.46
C ASP A 110 1.40 1.58 -21.14
N LYS A 111 1.46 0.47 -20.39
CA LYS A 111 0.26 -0.22 -19.91
C LYS A 111 -0.47 0.60 -18.83
N ILE A 112 0.27 1.33 -18.00
CA ILE A 112 -0.32 2.27 -17.02
C ILE A 112 -1.12 3.37 -17.76
N LYS A 113 -0.57 3.95 -18.83
CA LYS A 113 -1.25 4.98 -19.63
C LYS A 113 -2.53 4.49 -20.31
N GLN A 114 -2.70 3.18 -20.47
CA GLN A 114 -3.88 2.55 -21.07
C GLN A 114 -4.94 2.15 -20.04
N LEU A 115 -4.75 2.48 -18.77
CA LEU A 115 -5.77 2.25 -17.76
C LEU A 115 -6.92 3.22 -17.92
N GLU A 116 -8.11 2.70 -17.91
CA GLU A 116 -9.34 3.48 -17.84
C GLU A 116 -9.68 3.70 -16.37
N ILE A 117 -9.61 4.94 -15.93
CA ILE A 117 -9.89 5.35 -14.56
C ILE A 117 -11.07 6.32 -14.50
N ALA A 118 -11.82 6.29 -13.42
CA ALA A 118 -12.84 7.29 -13.17
C ALA A 118 -12.17 8.65 -12.94
N TRP A 119 -12.55 9.63 -13.72
CA TRP A 119 -12.03 10.99 -13.66
C TRP A 119 -13.09 11.94 -13.12
N TYR A 120 -12.76 12.65 -12.05
CA TYR A 120 -13.63 13.65 -11.44
C TYR A 120 -12.87 14.97 -11.20
N PRO A 121 -13.58 16.12 -11.06
CA PRO A 121 -12.96 17.35 -10.57
C PRO A 121 -12.25 17.14 -9.24
N VAL A 122 -11.19 17.91 -8.97
CA VAL A 122 -10.33 17.75 -7.77
C VAL A 122 -11.14 17.83 -6.46
N GLU A 123 -12.16 18.67 -6.41
CA GLU A 123 -13.04 18.81 -5.25
C GLU A 123 -13.80 17.51 -4.95
N VAL A 124 -14.26 16.83 -6.01
CA VAL A 124 -14.94 15.53 -5.87
C VAL A 124 -13.96 14.44 -5.48
N GLN A 125 -12.76 14.43 -6.10
CA GLN A 125 -11.70 13.50 -5.71
C GLN A 125 -11.38 13.63 -4.22
N LYS A 126 -11.27 14.87 -3.70
CA LYS A 126 -11.03 15.14 -2.28
C LYS A 126 -12.14 14.60 -1.39
N GLN A 127 -13.40 14.83 -1.74
CA GLN A 127 -14.54 14.30 -0.98
C GLN A 127 -14.52 12.76 -0.93
N ILE A 128 -14.16 12.10 -2.04
CA ILE A 128 -14.03 10.64 -2.11
C ILE A 128 -12.91 10.18 -1.18
N VAL A 129 -11.74 10.80 -1.25
CA VAL A 129 -10.58 10.50 -0.40
C VAL A 129 -10.92 10.67 1.08
N ASP A 130 -11.51 11.79 1.46
CA ASP A 130 -11.90 12.07 2.85
C ASP A 130 -12.89 11.03 3.37
N ARG A 131 -13.85 10.64 2.55
CA ARG A 131 -14.82 9.59 2.89
C ARG A 131 -14.18 8.23 3.08
N LEU A 132 -13.29 7.83 2.17
CA LEU A 132 -12.54 6.56 2.26
C LEU A 132 -11.64 6.54 3.48
N ASN A 133 -10.90 7.62 3.74
CA ASN A 133 -10.04 7.75 4.92
C ASN A 133 -10.86 7.58 6.23
N SER A 134 -12.04 8.19 6.29
CA SER A 134 -12.93 8.05 7.46
C SER A 134 -13.39 6.60 7.66
N ILE A 135 -13.75 5.91 6.57
CA ILE A 135 -14.20 4.51 6.62
C ILE A 135 -13.05 3.58 7.02
N PHE A 136 -11.89 3.69 6.35
CA PHE A 136 -10.73 2.87 6.65
C PHE A 136 -10.18 3.14 8.07
N GLY A 137 -10.23 4.39 8.53
CA GLY A 137 -9.87 4.71 9.91
C GLY A 137 -10.73 3.95 10.93
N LYS A 138 -12.05 3.90 10.72
CA LYS A 138 -12.97 3.13 11.57
C LYS A 138 -12.72 1.61 11.48
N LEU A 139 -12.45 1.09 10.29
CA LEU A 139 -12.12 -0.32 10.10
C LEU A 139 -10.85 -0.71 10.85
N ASN A 140 -9.80 0.09 10.76
CA ASN A 140 -8.55 -0.14 11.48
C ASN A 140 -8.74 -0.10 13.02
N GLU A 141 -9.62 0.76 13.51
CA GLU A 141 -9.96 0.82 14.92
C GLU A 141 -10.70 -0.46 15.39
N ILE A 142 -11.68 -0.92 14.60
CA ILE A 142 -12.40 -2.18 14.87
C ILE A 142 -11.43 -3.37 14.84
N GLU A 143 -10.54 -3.44 13.87
CA GLU A 143 -9.55 -4.50 13.75
C GLU A 143 -8.62 -4.52 14.98
N LYS A 144 -8.17 -3.36 15.42
CA LYS A 144 -7.35 -3.25 16.64
C LYS A 144 -8.09 -3.72 17.89
N GLN A 145 -9.38 -3.38 18.02
CA GLN A 145 -10.21 -3.83 19.14
C GLN A 145 -10.42 -5.35 19.08
N TYR A 146 -10.67 -5.89 17.90
CA TYR A 146 -10.81 -7.33 17.68
C TYR A 146 -9.55 -8.10 18.08
N ASN A 147 -8.39 -7.67 17.61
CA ASN A 147 -7.11 -8.30 17.95
C ASN A 147 -6.83 -8.27 19.46
N THR A 148 -7.12 -7.14 20.11
CA THR A 148 -6.98 -7.00 21.57
C THR A 148 -7.92 -7.94 22.32
N LEU A 149 -9.15 -8.10 21.84
CA LEU A 149 -10.13 -9.01 22.44
C LEU A 149 -9.74 -10.48 22.24
N SER A 150 -9.27 -10.83 21.06
CA SER A 150 -8.77 -12.18 20.74
C SER A 150 -7.61 -12.57 21.67
N GLU A 151 -6.63 -11.70 21.83
CA GLU A 151 -5.51 -11.94 22.76
C GLU A 151 -5.96 -12.14 24.23
N LYS A 152 -7.00 -11.42 24.66
CA LYS A 152 -7.57 -11.59 26.02
C LYS A 152 -8.27 -12.93 26.15
N LEU A 153 -9.03 -13.34 25.11
CA LEU A 153 -9.72 -14.63 25.10
C LEU A 153 -8.73 -15.80 25.15
N ASP A 154 -7.64 -15.72 24.40
CA ASP A 154 -6.60 -16.75 24.38
C ASP A 154 -5.91 -16.93 25.75
N LYS A 155 -5.76 -15.83 26.50
CA LYS A 155 -5.18 -15.86 27.85
C LYS A 155 -6.16 -16.25 28.97
N LEU A 156 -7.47 -16.22 28.68
CA LEU A 156 -8.52 -16.43 29.68
C LEU A 156 -8.46 -17.81 30.36
N PRO A 157 -8.29 -18.95 29.63
CA PRO A 157 -8.24 -20.27 30.26
C PRO A 157 -7.11 -20.38 31.28
N GLN A 158 -5.91 -19.91 30.93
CA GLN A 158 -4.77 -19.95 31.81
C GLN A 158 -4.93 -19.03 33.03
N THR A 159 -5.55 -17.88 32.84
CA THR A 159 -5.85 -16.94 33.94
C THR A 159 -6.88 -17.56 34.91
N LEU A 160 -7.92 -18.24 34.39
CA LEU A 160 -8.92 -18.92 35.19
C LEU A 160 -8.31 -20.08 36.00
N LEU A 161 -7.49 -20.91 35.37
CA LEU A 161 -6.78 -21.99 36.07
C LEU A 161 -5.89 -21.44 37.18
N CYS A 162 -5.13 -20.38 36.92
CA CYS A 162 -4.28 -19.75 37.89
C CYS A 162 -5.09 -19.23 39.11
N LYS A 163 -6.24 -18.60 38.87
CA LYS A 163 -7.14 -18.13 39.95
C LYS A 163 -7.79 -19.30 40.73
N ALA A 164 -8.17 -20.36 40.01
CA ALA A 164 -8.72 -21.57 40.63
C ALA A 164 -7.73 -22.18 41.65
N PHE A 165 -6.50 -22.38 41.23
CA PHE A 165 -5.47 -22.96 42.09
C PHE A 165 -5.02 -22.05 43.24
N LYS A 166 -5.28 -20.74 43.14
CA LYS A 166 -5.07 -19.78 44.25
C LYS A 166 -6.27 -19.63 45.19
N GLY A 167 -7.40 -20.31 44.91
CA GLY A 167 -8.63 -20.18 45.68
C GLY A 167 -9.35 -18.84 45.50
N GLU A 168 -9.12 -18.14 44.38
CA GLU A 168 -9.63 -16.78 44.11
C GLU A 168 -10.90 -16.79 43.22
N LEU A 169 -11.42 -17.96 42.82
CA LEU A 169 -12.62 -18.06 42.01
C LEU A 169 -13.96 -17.88 42.75
N ASN A 170 -13.92 -17.94 44.07
CA ASN A 170 -15.14 -17.89 44.91
C ASN A 170 -15.26 -16.57 45.70
N ARG A 171 -14.71 -15.51 45.21
CA ARG A 171 -14.86 -14.18 45.82
C ARG A 171 -15.51 -13.19 44.88
#